data_29299015500e568f6b4ba834dfd744ad
#
_entry.id   29299015500e568f6b4ba834dfd744ad
#
_cell.length_a   1.000
_cell.length_b   1.000
_cell.length_c   1.000
_cell.angle_alpha   90.00
_cell.angle_beta   90.00
_cell.angle_gamma   90.00
#
_symmetry.space_group_name_H-M   'P 1'
#
loop_
_entity.id
_entity.type
_entity.pdbx_description
1 polymer ?
#
loop_
_entity_poly.entity_id
_entity_poly.type
_entity_poly.pdbx_seq_one_letter_code
_entity_poly.pdbx_strand_id
1 'polypeptide(L)'
;MNNLPIRMRVLLLALVPLTVIVLLLSLHFSVNRIRDLDNALRDHGQAIARQLAPACEYGVFAGNRVILNRLVSAAVQERDVLRVTVNEASGEVLARAESGAPVENDRRDTSLTFLAPIDRSEADIDDYAEQAGPQASARLPSRRLGWVTVELSEI
;
A
#
# COMPACT_ATOMS: atom_id res chain seq x y z
N MET A 1 -48.53 -35.33 17.89
CA MET A 1 -47.51 -34.31 17.93
C MET A 1 -46.32 -34.84 18.72
N ASN A 2 -45.17 -35.04 18.07
CA ASN A 2 -43.83 -35.31 18.57
C ASN A 2 -43.57 -36.62 19.36
N ASN A 3 -43.76 -37.77 18.73
CA ASN A 3 -43.18 -39.02 19.21
C ASN A 3 -41.79 -39.29 18.61
N LEU A 4 -40.88 -38.33 18.81
CA LEU A 4 -39.46 -38.56 18.50
C LEU A 4 -38.88 -39.46 19.58
N PRO A 5 -38.24 -40.60 19.22
CA PRO A 5 -37.64 -41.51 20.21
C PRO A 5 -36.59 -40.75 21.04
N ILE A 6 -36.50 -41.07 22.33
CA ILE A 6 -35.63 -40.38 23.27
C ILE A 6 -34.20 -40.21 22.76
N ARG A 7 -33.69 -41.19 22.02
CA ARG A 7 -32.37 -41.14 21.35
C ARG A 7 -32.23 -39.98 20.35
N MET A 8 -33.29 -39.68 19.60
CA MET A 8 -33.32 -38.59 18.61
C MET A 8 -33.34 -37.21 19.30
N ARG A 9 -34.00 -37.10 20.46
CA ARG A 9 -34.00 -35.83 21.23
C ARG A 9 -32.63 -35.52 21.83
N VAL A 10 -31.94 -36.53 22.35
CA VAL A 10 -30.57 -36.37 22.88
C VAL A 10 -29.58 -36.00 21.77
N LEU A 11 -29.71 -36.65 20.61
CA LEU A 11 -28.86 -36.38 19.46
C LEU A 11 -29.09 -34.97 18.89
N LEU A 12 -30.36 -34.53 18.85
CA LEU A 12 -30.71 -33.18 18.42
C LEU A 12 -30.21 -32.11 19.40
N LEU A 13 -30.29 -32.38 20.70
CA LEU A 13 -29.83 -31.48 21.76
C LEU A 13 -28.32 -31.26 21.70
N ALA A 14 -27.55 -32.27 21.29
CA ALA A 14 -26.10 -32.18 21.14
C ALA A 14 -25.70 -31.60 19.77
N LEU A 15 -26.42 -31.95 18.69
CA LEU A 15 -26.08 -31.56 17.34
C LEU A 15 -26.38 -30.07 17.04
N VAL A 16 -27.50 -29.55 17.60
CA VAL A 16 -27.92 -28.17 17.36
C VAL A 16 -26.89 -27.16 17.88
N PRO A 17 -26.39 -27.22 19.13
CA PRO A 17 -25.39 -26.26 19.58
C PRO A 17 -24.05 -26.41 18.83
N LEU A 18 -23.69 -27.65 18.46
CA LEU A 18 -22.47 -27.89 17.68
C LEU A 18 -22.55 -27.25 16.30
N THR A 19 -23.65 -27.43 15.59
CA THR A 19 -23.85 -26.80 14.28
C THR A 19 -23.88 -25.28 14.35
N VAL A 20 -24.49 -24.70 15.37
CA VAL A 20 -24.53 -23.25 15.60
C VAL A 20 -23.11 -22.70 15.82
N ILE A 21 -22.31 -23.38 16.66
CA ILE A 21 -20.91 -22.97 16.91
C ILE A 21 -20.07 -23.03 15.64
N VAL A 22 -20.18 -24.12 14.87
CA VAL A 22 -19.45 -24.28 13.61
C VAL A 22 -19.85 -23.21 12.61
N LEU A 23 -21.13 -22.87 12.52
CA LEU A 23 -21.65 -21.86 11.61
C LEU A 23 -21.18 -20.45 12.00
N LEU A 24 -21.17 -20.12 13.29
CA LEU A 24 -20.65 -18.86 13.80
C LEU A 24 -19.14 -18.71 13.58
N LEU A 25 -18.38 -19.78 13.82
CA LEU A 25 -16.95 -19.81 13.55
C LEU A 25 -16.66 -19.65 12.05
N SER A 26 -17.42 -20.32 11.19
CA SER A 26 -17.27 -20.21 9.72
C SER A 26 -17.54 -18.81 9.23
N LEU A 27 -18.60 -18.17 9.71
CA LEU A 27 -18.93 -16.77 9.42
C LEU A 27 -17.85 -15.81 9.90
N HIS A 28 -17.36 -16.00 11.13
CA HIS A 28 -16.32 -15.17 11.71
C HIS A 28 -15.00 -15.26 10.92
N PHE A 29 -14.62 -16.49 10.56
CA PHE A 29 -13.41 -16.71 9.74
C PHE A 29 -13.51 -16.14 8.32
N SER A 30 -14.70 -16.24 7.70
CA SER A 30 -14.93 -15.73 6.34
C SER A 30 -14.82 -14.21 6.28
N VAL A 31 -15.40 -13.49 7.24
CA VAL A 31 -15.37 -12.02 7.30
C VAL A 31 -13.96 -11.50 7.59
N ASN A 32 -13.21 -12.16 8.47
CA ASN A 32 -11.85 -11.72 8.78
C ASN A 32 -10.88 -11.92 7.60
N ARG A 33 -11.05 -12.98 6.82
CA ARG A 33 -10.15 -13.27 5.69
C ARG A 33 -10.21 -12.22 4.58
N ILE A 34 -11.37 -11.63 4.33
CA ILE A 34 -11.54 -10.56 3.33
C ILE A 34 -10.83 -9.29 3.81
N ARG A 35 -10.96 -8.94 5.09
CA ARG A 35 -10.28 -7.77 5.67
C ARG A 35 -8.76 -7.90 5.69
N ASP A 36 -8.24 -9.09 5.91
CA ASP A 36 -6.80 -9.34 5.93
C ASP A 36 -6.17 -9.18 4.53
N LEU A 37 -6.89 -9.56 3.47
CA LEU A 37 -6.46 -9.36 2.09
C LEU A 37 -6.42 -7.88 1.71
N ASP A 38 -7.46 -7.11 2.06
CA ASP A 38 -7.50 -5.66 1.80
C ASP A 38 -6.36 -4.93 2.52
N ASN A 39 -6.10 -5.30 3.78
CA ASN A 39 -5.02 -4.70 4.55
C ASN A 39 -3.64 -5.06 3.96
N ALA A 40 -3.44 -6.32 3.57
CA ALA A 40 -2.19 -6.75 2.96
C ALA A 40 -1.91 -6.02 1.63
N LEU A 41 -2.93 -5.80 0.80
CA LEU A 41 -2.80 -5.05 -0.45
C LEU A 41 -2.48 -3.57 -0.20
N ARG A 42 -3.12 -2.97 0.80
CA ARG A 42 -2.85 -1.58 1.22
C ARG A 42 -1.43 -1.42 1.76
N ASP A 43 -0.99 -2.33 2.61
CA ASP A 43 0.37 -2.33 3.17
C ASP A 43 1.41 -2.50 2.06
N HIS A 44 1.14 -3.38 1.09
CA HIS A 44 2.02 -3.60 -0.06
C HIS A 44 2.15 -2.36 -0.94
N GLY A 45 1.03 -1.74 -1.32
CA GLY A 45 1.02 -0.53 -2.13
C GLY A 45 1.72 0.65 -1.44
N GLN A 46 1.48 0.82 -0.14
CA GLN A 46 2.14 1.85 0.63
C GLN A 46 3.66 1.59 0.79
N ALA A 47 4.07 0.31 0.88
CA ALA A 47 5.48 -0.06 0.95
C ALA A 47 6.20 0.26 -0.37
N ILE A 48 5.60 -0.07 -1.52
CA ILE A 48 6.14 0.27 -2.85
C ILE A 48 6.30 1.80 -2.98
N ALA A 49 5.28 2.58 -2.64
CA ALA A 49 5.34 4.03 -2.72
C ALA A 49 6.45 4.61 -1.82
N ARG A 50 6.58 4.11 -0.58
CA ARG A 50 7.62 4.52 0.37
C ARG A 50 9.04 4.13 -0.07
N GLN A 51 9.20 2.97 -0.73
CA GLN A 51 10.49 2.55 -1.28
C GLN A 51 10.88 3.37 -2.50
N LEU A 52 9.92 3.71 -3.35
CA LEU A 52 10.17 4.43 -4.58
C LEU A 52 10.48 5.91 -4.34
N ALA A 53 9.88 6.52 -3.32
CA ALA A 53 10.06 7.94 -3.01
C ALA A 53 11.53 8.34 -2.82
N PRO A 54 12.34 7.71 -1.95
CA PRO A 54 13.76 8.04 -1.80
C PRO A 54 14.58 7.71 -3.06
N ALA A 55 14.22 6.65 -3.81
CA ALA A 55 14.90 6.33 -5.06
C ALA A 55 14.69 7.42 -6.12
N CYS A 56 13.55 8.10 -6.11
CA CYS A 56 13.22 9.20 -7.02
C CYS A 56 13.84 10.55 -6.61
N GLU A 57 14.30 10.69 -5.35
CA GLU A 57 14.81 11.96 -4.80
C GLU A 57 15.83 12.61 -5.73
N TYR A 58 16.90 11.88 -6.07
CA TYR A 58 17.94 12.40 -6.95
C TYR A 58 17.41 12.78 -8.35
N GLY A 59 16.52 11.94 -8.90
CA GLY A 59 15.93 12.18 -10.22
C GLY A 59 15.08 13.44 -10.26
N VAL A 60 14.28 13.69 -9.22
CA VAL A 60 13.45 14.87 -9.09
C VAL A 60 14.31 16.10 -8.84
N PHE A 61 15.28 16.02 -7.92
CA PHE A 61 16.18 17.12 -7.62
C PHE A 61 17.02 17.58 -8.82
N ALA A 62 17.55 16.62 -9.60
CA ALA A 62 18.36 16.88 -10.78
C ALA A 62 17.54 17.14 -12.06
N GLY A 63 16.21 17.03 -12.01
CA GLY A 63 15.34 17.12 -13.18
C GLY A 63 15.59 16.01 -14.22
N ASN A 64 16.19 14.88 -13.79
CA ASN A 64 16.61 13.81 -14.69
C ASN A 64 15.47 12.85 -15.01
N ARG A 65 14.68 13.19 -16.03
CA ARG A 65 13.53 12.39 -16.49
C ARG A 65 13.92 10.99 -16.96
N VAL A 66 15.14 10.77 -17.43
CA VAL A 66 15.59 9.45 -17.90
C VAL A 66 15.70 8.47 -16.74
N ILE A 67 16.28 8.90 -15.62
CA ILE A 67 16.37 8.09 -14.40
C ILE A 67 14.97 7.83 -13.86
N LEU A 68 14.13 8.86 -13.76
CA LEU A 68 12.76 8.73 -13.25
C LEU A 68 11.94 7.74 -14.09
N ASN A 69 12.00 7.85 -15.42
CA ASN A 69 11.30 6.92 -16.31
C ASN A 69 11.75 5.47 -16.13
N ARG A 70 13.05 5.22 -15.89
CA ARG A 70 13.54 3.86 -15.60
C ARG A 70 12.97 3.32 -14.28
N LEU A 71 12.96 4.16 -13.23
CA LEU A 71 12.44 3.78 -11.92
C LEU A 71 10.94 3.46 -11.97
N VAL A 72 10.14 4.33 -12.58
CA VAL A 72 8.69 4.10 -12.68
C VAL A 72 8.38 2.91 -13.60
N SER A 73 9.15 2.69 -14.67
CA SER A 73 8.99 1.52 -15.55
C SER A 73 9.34 0.21 -14.85
N ALA A 74 10.34 0.22 -13.96
CA ALA A 74 10.66 -0.95 -13.15
C ALA A 74 9.57 -1.23 -12.11
N ALA A 75 9.05 -0.18 -11.47
CA ALA A 75 8.00 -0.33 -10.46
C ALA A 75 6.67 -0.84 -11.03
N VAL A 76 6.34 -0.49 -12.28
CA VAL A 76 5.13 -0.99 -12.98
C VAL A 76 5.24 -2.49 -13.34
N GLN A 77 6.44 -3.09 -13.30
CA GLN A 77 6.60 -4.53 -13.52
C GLN A 77 6.26 -5.36 -12.27
N GLU A 78 6.11 -4.71 -11.11
CA GLU A 78 5.61 -5.38 -9.91
C GLU A 78 4.16 -5.84 -10.12
N ARG A 79 3.84 -6.97 -9.49
CA ARG A 79 2.51 -7.54 -9.57
C ARG A 79 1.48 -6.56 -9.00
N ASP A 80 0.35 -6.46 -9.67
CA ASP A 80 -0.82 -5.64 -9.26
C ASP A 80 -0.64 -4.12 -9.40
N VAL A 81 0.53 -3.63 -9.84
CA VAL A 81 0.75 -2.21 -10.12
C VAL A 81 0.21 -1.84 -11.50
N LEU A 82 -0.78 -0.95 -11.52
CA LEU A 82 -1.40 -0.44 -12.76
C LEU A 82 -0.67 0.76 -13.32
N ARG A 83 -0.31 1.68 -12.43
CA ARG A 83 0.31 2.95 -12.83
C ARG A 83 1.19 3.50 -11.73
N VAL A 84 2.29 4.09 -12.14
CA VAL A 84 3.17 4.87 -11.26
C VAL A 84 3.39 6.23 -11.88
N THR A 85 3.21 7.29 -11.08
CA THR A 85 3.41 8.68 -11.49
C THR A 85 4.29 9.40 -10.49
N VAL A 86 5.28 10.13 -10.96
CA VAL A 86 6.15 10.99 -10.15
C VAL A 86 5.85 12.44 -10.49
N ASN A 87 5.44 13.18 -9.48
CA ASN A 87 5.12 14.61 -9.60
C ASN A 87 6.13 15.45 -8.82
N GLU A 88 6.47 16.61 -9.37
CA GLU A 88 7.19 17.65 -8.67
C GLU A 88 6.28 18.35 -7.63
N ALA A 89 6.88 19.10 -6.70
CA ALA A 89 6.14 19.91 -5.73
C ALA A 89 5.23 20.97 -6.38
N SER A 90 5.55 21.41 -7.59
CA SER A 90 4.73 22.27 -8.43
C SER A 90 3.45 21.61 -8.97
N GLY A 91 3.38 20.26 -8.91
CA GLY A 91 2.31 19.46 -9.51
C GLY A 91 2.63 19.00 -10.95
N GLU A 92 3.78 19.38 -11.52
CA GLU A 92 4.19 18.91 -12.83
C GLU A 92 4.52 17.40 -12.78
N VAL A 93 4.03 16.65 -13.79
CA VAL A 93 4.35 15.23 -13.95
C VAL A 93 5.74 15.10 -14.58
N LEU A 94 6.70 14.56 -13.83
CA LEU A 94 8.07 14.35 -14.28
C LEU A 94 8.26 13.01 -14.99
N ALA A 95 7.58 11.96 -14.50
CA ALA A 95 7.62 10.63 -15.08
C ALA A 95 6.31 9.89 -14.85
N ARG A 96 5.92 9.01 -15.78
CA ARG A 96 4.74 8.19 -15.70
C ARG A 96 4.96 6.89 -16.45
N ALA A 97 4.57 5.77 -15.83
CA ALA A 97 4.50 4.48 -16.50
C ALA A 97 3.17 3.80 -16.18
N GLU A 98 2.68 3.01 -17.12
CA GLU A 98 1.45 2.23 -16.99
C GLU A 98 1.76 0.77 -17.33
N SER A 99 1.09 -0.15 -16.64
CA SER A 99 1.17 -1.57 -16.96
C SER A 99 0.59 -1.81 -18.34
N GLY A 100 1.32 -2.54 -19.19
CA GLY A 100 0.84 -2.93 -20.51
C GLY A 100 -0.19 -4.06 -20.48
N ALA A 101 -0.58 -4.54 -19.31
CA ALA A 101 -1.63 -5.54 -19.17
C ALA A 101 -2.96 -4.93 -19.65
N PRO A 102 -3.76 -5.67 -20.46
CA PRO A 102 -5.08 -5.21 -20.86
C PRO A 102 -5.95 -5.10 -19.60
N VAL A 103 -6.09 -3.88 -19.11
CA VAL A 103 -6.99 -3.59 -18.01
C VAL A 103 -8.39 -3.62 -18.61
N GLU A 104 -9.12 -4.70 -18.35
CA GLU A 104 -10.54 -4.77 -18.63
C GLU A 104 -11.20 -3.53 -18.02
N ASN A 105 -12.01 -2.81 -18.82
CA ASN A 105 -12.53 -1.48 -18.46
C ASN A 105 -13.25 -1.41 -17.10
N ASP A 106 -13.67 -2.56 -16.59
CA ASP A 106 -14.34 -2.73 -15.29
C ASP A 106 -13.37 -2.62 -14.08
N ARG A 107 -12.05 -2.87 -14.29
CA ARG A 107 -11.05 -2.82 -13.22
C ARG A 107 -10.51 -1.42 -12.91
N ARG A 108 -10.83 -0.42 -13.72
CA ARG A 108 -10.42 0.98 -13.47
C ARG A 108 -11.22 1.63 -12.35
N ASP A 109 -12.44 1.16 -12.10
CA ASP A 109 -13.29 1.68 -11.03
C ASP A 109 -12.88 1.21 -9.62
N THR A 110 -12.04 0.17 -9.55
CA THR A 110 -11.60 -0.41 -8.28
C THR A 110 -10.07 -0.38 -8.17
N SER A 111 -9.49 0.81 -8.28
CA SER A 111 -8.04 1.00 -8.08
C SER A 111 -7.76 1.71 -6.76
N LEU A 112 -6.78 1.21 -6.03
CA LEU A 112 -6.27 1.84 -4.82
C LEU A 112 -5.09 2.74 -5.16
N THR A 113 -5.15 3.99 -4.71
CA THR A 113 -4.11 4.99 -4.95
C THR A 113 -3.32 5.25 -3.66
N PHE A 114 -2.00 5.11 -3.75
CA PHE A 114 -1.07 5.34 -2.65
C PHE A 114 -0.14 6.50 -2.98
N LEU A 115 0.06 7.39 -2.00
CA LEU A 115 0.95 8.53 -2.13
C LEU A 115 2.10 8.41 -1.13
N ALA A 116 3.31 8.71 -1.60
CA ALA A 116 4.48 8.90 -0.74
C ALA A 116 5.19 10.21 -1.09
N PRO A 117 5.52 11.04 -0.09
CA PRO A 117 6.27 12.26 -0.31
C PRO A 117 7.72 11.95 -0.69
N ILE A 118 8.27 12.74 -1.62
CA ILE A 118 9.68 12.76 -1.95
C ILE A 118 10.26 13.95 -1.19
N ASP A 119 10.87 13.66 -0.05
CA ASP A 119 11.52 14.66 0.75
C ASP A 119 13.03 14.63 0.45
N ARG A 120 13.68 15.79 0.52
CA ARG A 120 15.12 15.86 0.39
C ARG A 120 15.76 15.21 1.61
N SER A 121 16.49 14.11 1.43
CA SER A 121 17.39 13.59 2.45
C SER A 121 18.50 14.62 2.66
N GLU A 122 18.42 15.41 3.70
CA GLU A 122 19.61 16.05 4.21
C GLU A 122 20.52 14.92 4.69
N ALA A 123 21.65 14.73 3.99
CA ALA A 123 22.72 13.92 4.52
C ALA A 123 23.02 14.51 5.92
N ASP A 124 22.79 13.69 6.93
CA ASP A 124 23.05 14.03 8.33
C ASP A 124 24.54 14.35 8.44
N ILE A 125 24.88 15.65 8.31
CA ILE A 125 26.25 16.14 8.54
C ILE A 125 26.44 16.32 10.05
N ASP A 126 25.77 15.49 10.84
CA ASP A 126 25.86 15.52 12.30
C ASP A 126 27.27 15.15 12.82
N ASP A 127 28.11 14.52 12.00
CA ASP A 127 29.51 14.24 12.36
C ASP A 127 30.39 15.50 12.52
N TYR A 128 29.95 16.64 11.98
CA TYR A 128 30.65 17.93 12.17
C TYR A 128 29.94 18.90 13.11
N ALA A 129 28.70 18.62 13.51
CA ALA A 129 27.92 19.47 14.39
C ALA A 129 28.29 19.30 15.88
N GLU A 130 29.04 18.27 16.25
CA GLU A 130 29.51 18.07 17.63
C GLU A 130 30.50 19.17 18.08
N GLN A 131 31.03 19.98 17.14
CA GLN A 131 31.91 21.14 17.42
C GLN A 131 31.18 22.49 17.41
N ALA A 132 29.96 22.57 16.94
CA ALA A 132 29.14 23.78 16.89
C ALA A 132 28.01 23.67 17.91
N GLY A 133 28.19 24.22 19.08
CA GLY A 133 27.34 24.20 20.28
C GLY A 133 25.81 24.02 20.11
N PRO A 134 25.03 23.90 21.21
CA PRO A 134 23.66 23.37 21.26
C PRO A 134 22.58 24.23 20.57
N GLN A 135 22.94 25.21 19.77
CA GLN A 135 21.98 26.07 19.04
C GLN A 135 21.84 25.73 17.55
N ALA A 136 22.59 24.76 17.01
CA ALA A 136 22.55 24.40 15.59
C ALA A 136 21.52 23.31 15.24
N SER A 137 20.82 22.77 16.23
CA SER A 137 19.81 21.70 16.02
C SER A 137 18.43 22.22 15.58
N ALA A 138 18.35 23.40 14.95
CA ALA A 138 17.14 23.77 14.23
C ALA A 138 17.04 22.87 12.98
N ARG A 139 16.32 21.74 13.11
CA ARG A 139 15.91 20.92 11.98
C ARG A 139 15.32 21.83 10.92
N LEU A 140 16.09 22.10 9.87
CA LEU A 140 15.55 22.78 8.70
C LEU A 140 14.37 21.93 8.21
N PRO A 141 13.21 22.54 7.88
CA PRO A 141 12.08 21.77 7.39
C PRO A 141 12.52 21.04 6.13
N SER A 142 12.41 19.71 6.14
CA SER A 142 12.70 18.87 4.98
C SER A 142 11.95 19.45 3.78
N ARG A 143 12.70 19.93 2.77
CA ARG A 143 12.09 20.56 1.60
C ARG A 143 11.46 19.45 0.75
N ARG A 144 10.14 19.46 0.69
CA ARG A 144 9.40 18.55 -0.19
C ARG A 144 9.74 18.83 -1.64
N LEU A 145 10.25 17.82 -2.33
CA LEU A 145 10.61 17.89 -3.75
C LEU A 145 9.44 17.48 -4.65
N GLY A 146 8.57 16.58 -4.13
CA GLY A 146 7.45 16.07 -4.89
C GLY A 146 6.75 14.93 -4.19
N TRP A 147 6.04 14.11 -4.96
CA TRP A 147 5.40 12.89 -4.48
C TRP A 147 5.33 11.80 -5.55
N VAL A 148 5.36 10.57 -5.10
CA VAL A 148 5.11 9.39 -5.92
C VAL A 148 3.68 8.95 -5.69
N THR A 149 2.98 8.68 -6.77
CA THR A 149 1.63 8.10 -6.77
C THR A 149 1.71 6.70 -7.37
N VAL A 150 1.23 5.70 -6.66
CA VAL A 150 1.16 4.30 -7.11
C VAL A 150 -0.30 3.87 -7.11
N GLU A 151 -0.78 3.37 -8.23
CA GLU A 151 -2.13 2.83 -8.40
C GLU A 151 -2.03 1.31 -8.52
N LEU A 152 -2.74 0.58 -7.66
CA LEU A 152 -2.84 -0.88 -7.69
C LEU A 152 -4.22 -1.33 -8.13
N SER A 153 -4.28 -2.50 -8.78
CA SER A 153 -5.53 -3.20 -9.08
C SER A 153 -6.03 -3.90 -7.82
N GLU A 154 -7.28 -3.69 -7.46
CA GLU A 154 -7.97 -4.54 -6.51
C GLU A 154 -8.34 -5.85 -7.22
N ILE A 155 -7.95 -6.99 -6.65
CA ILE A 155 -8.20 -8.35 -7.22
C ILE A 155 -9.61 -8.81 -6.88
#